data_33b0d4a9ee530a1703861ad2d35f0485
#
_entry.id   33b0d4a9ee530a1703861ad2d35f0485
#
_cell.length_a   1.000
_cell.length_b   1.000
_cell.length_c   1.000
_cell.angle_alpha   90.00
_cell.angle_beta   90.00
_cell.angle_gamma   90.00
#
_symmetry.space_group_name_H-M   'P 1'
#
loop_
_entity.id
_entity.type
_entity.pdbx_description
1 polymer ?
#
loop_
_entity_poly.entity_id
_entity_poly.type
_entity_poly.pdbx_seq_one_letter_code
_entity_poly.pdbx_strand_id
1 'polypeptide(L)'
;MSSNYDNNFSKGTDLAVIILYLMMACIGILAIFMVEYNPNSNWATSFISGKTSYSKQFFFLIFCSFVGVFILLTDSKVFTALANILFASGLLLMLATFLIGKEINGSKSWIPIAGGFNLQPAELCKVFTALALAKFISRPETDFSKIQSHLIAGVMIALPAILSIGQHELGLALVYSAFIFAMYREGLPPIILIILLSFSILIIATLLLESTLLAIILSVIAGILLLYLGKRFKRNKQAIFVIVIIWMISISTVRFAVPYIFNNVLECYQTTRIYSMVGKEYDCGLNKKAAASLIESGKKSRKPDDYNVKQSKIAIGSGGFWGRGFLKGTQTRGKYVPEQNTDFIFTSIGEAFGFVGTFTFLGLFLFFLFRLIRIA
;
A
#
# COMPACT_ATOMS: atom_id res chain seq x y z
N MET A 1 27.64 17.92 36.07
CA MET A 1 27.84 18.39 34.69
C MET A 1 26.47 18.59 34.07
N SER A 2 26.00 19.82 34.04
CA SER A 2 24.71 20.20 33.41
C SER A 2 24.92 20.19 31.91
N SER A 3 24.33 19.22 31.22
CA SER A 3 24.23 19.19 29.76
C SER A 3 23.29 20.35 29.35
N ASN A 4 23.87 21.39 28.77
CA ASN A 4 23.12 22.43 28.06
C ASN A 4 22.30 21.74 26.96
N TYR A 5 21.02 21.58 27.18
CA TYR A 5 20.04 21.28 26.14
C TYR A 5 19.92 22.53 25.28
N ASP A 6 20.76 22.62 24.25
CA ASP A 6 20.56 23.59 23.18
C ASP A 6 19.23 23.29 22.49
N ASN A 7 18.20 24.03 22.90
CA ASN A 7 16.86 24.07 22.29
C ASN A 7 16.91 24.71 20.88
N ASN A 8 17.79 24.24 20.01
CA ASN A 8 17.79 24.60 18.61
C ASN A 8 16.84 23.69 17.85
N PHE A 9 15.58 24.08 17.79
CA PHE A 9 14.52 23.46 16.99
C PHE A 9 14.97 23.12 15.56
N SER A 10 15.90 23.88 14.99
CA SER A 10 16.43 23.69 13.65
C SER A 10 17.41 22.52 13.50
N LYS A 11 17.96 21.99 14.58
CA LYS A 11 18.94 20.87 14.53
C LYS A 11 18.29 19.48 14.45
N GLY A 12 16.99 19.36 14.79
CA GLY A 12 16.29 18.07 14.82
C GLY A 12 15.27 17.86 13.68
N THR A 13 14.88 18.93 12.97
CA THR A 13 13.85 18.86 11.92
C THR A 13 14.43 19.16 10.55
N ASP A 14 14.17 18.27 9.59
CA ASP A 14 14.56 18.51 8.18
C ASP A 14 13.51 19.38 7.48
N LEU A 15 13.81 20.67 7.37
CA LEU A 15 12.93 21.66 6.72
C LEU A 15 12.61 21.28 5.27
N ALA A 16 13.55 20.63 4.55
CA ALA A 16 13.33 20.22 3.17
C ALA A 16 12.21 19.17 3.06
N VAL A 17 12.13 18.25 4.02
CA VAL A 17 11.03 17.25 4.07
C VAL A 17 9.69 17.95 4.29
N ILE A 18 9.62 18.92 5.20
CA ILE A 18 8.39 19.65 5.47
C ILE A 18 7.93 20.43 4.23
N ILE A 19 8.86 21.15 3.57
CA ILE A 19 8.55 21.92 2.36
C ILE A 19 8.08 21.01 1.24
N LEU A 20 8.79 19.88 0.98
CA LEU A 20 8.40 18.92 -0.05
C LEU A 20 7.03 18.30 0.23
N TYR A 21 6.75 17.94 1.48
CA TYR A 21 5.44 17.44 1.87
C TYR A 21 4.33 18.46 1.60
N LEU A 22 4.52 19.70 2.04
CA LEU A 22 3.52 20.77 1.82
C LEU A 22 3.33 21.06 0.32
N MET A 23 4.42 21.11 -0.46
CA MET A 23 4.33 21.27 -1.92
C MET A 23 3.49 20.15 -2.57
N MET A 24 3.78 18.89 -2.25
CA MET A 24 3.02 17.76 -2.81
C MET A 24 1.56 17.78 -2.35
N ALA A 25 1.28 18.13 -1.10
CA ALA A 25 -0.08 18.26 -0.60
C ALA A 25 -0.85 19.38 -1.34
N CYS A 26 -0.22 20.53 -1.58
CA CYS A 26 -0.81 21.62 -2.35
C CYS A 26 -1.09 21.20 -3.82
N ILE A 27 -0.14 20.50 -4.46
CA ILE A 27 -0.35 19.95 -5.81
C ILE A 27 -1.53 18.98 -5.83
N GLY A 28 -1.66 18.11 -4.80
CA GLY A 28 -2.79 17.21 -4.65
C GLY A 28 -4.13 17.95 -4.55
N ILE A 29 -4.21 18.99 -3.72
CA ILE A 29 -5.43 19.81 -3.59
C ILE A 29 -5.79 20.51 -4.90
N LEU A 30 -4.78 21.06 -5.62
CA LEU A 30 -4.99 21.66 -6.93
C LEU A 30 -5.48 20.63 -7.96
N ALA A 31 -4.96 19.41 -7.91
CA ALA A 31 -5.40 18.32 -8.77
C ALA A 31 -6.87 17.94 -8.51
N ILE A 32 -7.28 17.83 -7.23
CA ILE A 32 -8.69 17.58 -6.87
C ILE A 32 -9.58 18.74 -7.32
N PHE A 33 -9.10 19.98 -7.15
CA PHE A 33 -9.81 21.17 -7.62
C PHE A 33 -10.06 21.11 -9.14
N MET A 34 -9.05 20.73 -9.96
CA MET A 34 -9.23 20.58 -11.41
C MET A 34 -10.30 19.57 -11.77
N VAL A 35 -10.42 18.49 -11.01
CA VAL A 35 -11.42 17.42 -11.25
C VAL A 35 -12.84 17.87 -10.89
N GLU A 36 -13.00 18.59 -9.79
CA GLU A 36 -14.33 18.98 -9.27
C GLU A 36 -14.78 20.38 -9.72
N TYR A 37 -13.93 21.11 -10.45
CA TYR A 37 -14.23 22.47 -10.88
C TYR A 37 -15.50 22.53 -11.71
N ASN A 38 -16.44 23.40 -11.30
CA ASN A 38 -17.67 23.69 -12.03
C ASN A 38 -17.72 25.19 -12.35
N PRO A 39 -17.69 25.59 -13.65
CA PRO A 39 -17.69 27.00 -14.05
C PRO A 39 -18.99 27.73 -13.65
N ASN A 40 -20.09 27.00 -13.44
CA ASN A 40 -21.39 27.57 -13.07
C ASN A 40 -21.54 27.81 -11.56
N SER A 41 -20.58 27.38 -10.72
CA SER A 41 -20.58 27.59 -9.28
C SER A 41 -19.53 28.61 -8.88
N ASN A 42 -19.84 29.44 -7.90
CA ASN A 42 -18.83 30.33 -7.31
C ASN A 42 -17.82 29.46 -6.53
N TRP A 43 -16.61 29.34 -7.05
CA TRP A 43 -15.55 28.49 -6.47
C TRP A 43 -15.20 28.90 -5.04
N ALA A 44 -15.25 30.21 -4.70
CA ALA A 44 -14.92 30.70 -3.37
C ALA A 44 -15.94 30.25 -2.31
N THR A 45 -17.24 30.34 -2.63
CA THR A 45 -18.31 29.85 -1.74
C THR A 45 -18.26 28.34 -1.60
N SER A 46 -17.97 27.63 -2.68
CA SER A 46 -17.80 26.17 -2.67
C SER A 46 -16.60 25.73 -1.84
N PHE A 47 -15.50 26.52 -1.85
CA PHE A 47 -14.31 26.28 -1.06
C PHE A 47 -14.59 26.45 0.45
N ILE A 48 -15.25 27.51 0.84
CA ILE A 48 -15.56 27.80 2.25
C ILE A 48 -16.63 26.84 2.80
N SER A 49 -17.55 26.38 1.98
CA SER A 49 -18.66 25.53 2.41
C SER A 49 -18.27 24.16 2.97
N GLY A 50 -17.05 23.67 2.74
CA GLY A 50 -16.57 22.36 3.19
C GLY A 50 -17.28 21.17 2.52
N LYS A 51 -18.08 21.38 1.46
CA LYS A 51 -18.88 20.33 0.81
C LYS A 51 -18.11 19.59 -0.28
N THR A 52 -17.16 20.26 -0.95
CA THR A 52 -16.36 19.69 -2.04
C THR A 52 -15.13 18.93 -1.50
N SER A 53 -14.63 17.96 -2.27
CA SER A 53 -13.49 17.15 -1.85
C SER A 53 -12.23 17.99 -1.67
N TYR A 54 -11.98 18.94 -2.56
CA TYR A 54 -10.81 19.84 -2.43
C TYR A 54 -10.90 20.75 -1.19
N SER A 55 -12.10 21.20 -0.82
CA SER A 55 -12.30 21.99 0.41
C SER A 55 -12.03 21.14 1.65
N LYS A 56 -12.60 19.94 1.72
CA LYS A 56 -12.35 19.00 2.83
C LYS A 56 -10.84 18.71 2.95
N GLN A 57 -10.17 18.44 1.83
CA GLN A 57 -8.74 18.15 1.82
C GLN A 57 -7.90 19.33 2.33
N PHE A 58 -8.28 20.56 1.99
CA PHE A 58 -7.61 21.75 2.49
C PHE A 58 -7.76 21.91 4.01
N PHE A 59 -8.98 21.75 4.54
CA PHE A 59 -9.20 21.80 5.99
C PHE A 59 -8.46 20.67 6.72
N PHE A 60 -8.42 19.48 6.13
CA PHE A 60 -7.60 18.39 6.68
C PHE A 60 -6.11 18.71 6.65
N LEU A 61 -5.61 19.35 5.60
CA LEU A 61 -4.20 19.75 5.54
C LEU A 61 -3.86 20.72 6.69
N ILE A 62 -4.71 21.71 6.94
CA ILE A 62 -4.52 22.65 8.06
C ILE A 62 -4.55 21.90 9.40
N PHE A 63 -5.57 21.07 9.62
CA PHE A 63 -5.71 20.32 10.86
C PHE A 63 -4.51 19.37 11.09
N CYS A 64 -4.13 18.59 10.05
CA CYS A 64 -2.99 17.69 10.15
C CYS A 64 -1.65 18.43 10.31
N SER A 65 -1.50 19.63 9.71
CA SER A 65 -0.32 20.46 9.94
C SER A 65 -0.24 20.93 11.38
N PHE A 66 -1.37 21.32 11.98
CA PHE A 66 -1.43 21.67 13.40
C PHE A 66 -1.06 20.49 14.30
N VAL A 67 -1.62 19.29 14.03
CA VAL A 67 -1.26 18.06 14.73
C VAL A 67 0.23 17.74 14.54
N GLY A 68 0.76 17.91 13.31
CA GLY A 68 2.18 17.71 13.02
C GLY A 68 3.09 18.62 13.84
N VAL A 69 2.75 19.90 13.95
CA VAL A 69 3.48 20.84 14.81
C VAL A 69 3.41 20.40 16.27
N PHE A 70 2.24 20.00 16.75
CA PHE A 70 2.08 19.48 18.12
C PHE A 70 2.97 18.25 18.38
N ILE A 71 3.03 17.31 17.42
CA ILE A 71 3.90 16.12 17.50
C ILE A 71 5.38 16.54 17.55
N LEU A 72 5.79 17.50 16.71
CA LEU A 72 7.16 18.00 16.69
C LEU A 72 7.58 18.70 17.99
N LEU A 73 6.63 19.34 18.69
CA LEU A 73 6.85 20.01 19.98
C LEU A 73 6.87 19.03 21.16
N THR A 74 6.35 17.82 20.98
CA THR A 74 6.24 16.81 22.04
C THR A 74 7.55 16.02 22.18
N ASP A 75 8.00 15.81 23.41
CA ASP A 75 9.21 15.00 23.68
C ASP A 75 9.02 13.57 23.17
N SER A 76 10.02 13.05 22.47
CA SER A 76 10.05 11.67 21.95
C SER A 76 9.83 10.59 23.02
N LYS A 77 10.20 10.86 24.27
CA LYS A 77 9.98 9.98 25.42
C LYS A 77 8.51 9.67 25.67
N VAL A 78 7.62 10.63 25.39
CA VAL A 78 6.16 10.45 25.53
C VAL A 78 5.67 9.39 24.56
N PHE A 79 6.10 9.46 23.30
CA PHE A 79 5.74 8.47 22.27
C PHE A 79 6.28 7.08 22.61
N THR A 80 7.52 7.01 23.11
CA THR A 80 8.10 5.73 23.55
C THR A 80 7.36 5.17 24.75
N ALA A 81 6.95 5.99 25.72
CA ALA A 81 6.15 5.55 26.86
C ALA A 81 4.80 4.98 26.44
N LEU A 82 4.08 5.70 25.55
CA LEU A 82 2.74 5.36 25.09
C LEU A 82 2.70 4.26 24.01
N ALA A 83 3.81 3.91 23.38
CA ALA A 83 3.87 3.02 22.21
C ALA A 83 3.07 1.72 22.38
N ASN A 84 3.21 1.03 23.53
CA ASN A 84 2.51 -0.24 23.75
C ASN A 84 0.99 -0.05 23.95
N ILE A 85 0.60 1.05 24.61
CA ILE A 85 -0.80 1.39 24.83
C ILE A 85 -1.47 1.76 23.50
N LEU A 86 -0.78 2.55 22.69
CA LEU A 86 -1.25 2.92 21.35
C LEU A 86 -1.39 1.69 20.44
N PHE A 87 -0.41 0.78 20.47
CA PHE A 87 -0.49 -0.47 19.71
C PHE A 87 -1.69 -1.33 20.12
N ALA A 88 -1.87 -1.53 21.43
CA ALA A 88 -3.02 -2.29 21.95
C ALA A 88 -4.35 -1.60 21.60
N SER A 89 -4.43 -0.27 21.71
CA SER A 89 -5.63 0.49 21.32
C SER A 89 -5.91 0.39 19.82
N GLY A 90 -4.87 0.41 18.98
CA GLY A 90 -5.00 0.20 17.53
C GLY A 90 -5.57 -1.16 17.17
N LEU A 91 -5.07 -2.23 17.81
CA LEU A 91 -5.62 -3.58 17.63
C LEU A 91 -7.06 -3.68 18.10
N LEU A 92 -7.41 -3.09 19.26
CA LEU A 92 -8.78 -3.07 19.76
C LEU A 92 -9.71 -2.31 18.82
N LEU A 93 -9.29 -1.17 18.27
CA LEU A 93 -10.06 -0.44 17.26
C LEU A 93 -10.26 -1.26 15.99
N MET A 94 -9.25 -1.99 15.53
CA MET A 94 -9.40 -2.90 14.38
C MET A 94 -10.37 -4.04 14.67
N LEU A 95 -10.34 -4.61 15.88
CA LEU A 95 -11.32 -5.63 16.30
C LEU A 95 -12.73 -5.04 16.39
N ALA A 96 -12.87 -3.82 16.90
CA ALA A 96 -14.16 -3.14 16.98
C ALA A 96 -14.80 -2.93 15.60
N THR A 97 -14.03 -2.76 14.53
CA THR A 97 -14.59 -2.63 13.17
C THR A 97 -15.34 -3.86 12.68
N PHE A 98 -15.02 -5.06 13.16
CA PHE A 98 -15.81 -6.25 12.82
C PHE A 98 -17.25 -6.18 13.38
N LEU A 99 -17.45 -5.45 14.49
CA LEU A 99 -18.74 -5.30 15.15
C LEU A 99 -19.50 -4.08 14.62
N ILE A 100 -18.87 -2.91 14.67
CA ILE A 100 -19.51 -1.61 14.40
C ILE A 100 -19.13 -1.00 13.05
N GLY A 101 -18.22 -1.64 12.28
CA GLY A 101 -17.71 -1.12 11.02
C GLY A 101 -18.78 -1.08 9.93
N LYS A 102 -18.74 0.00 9.13
CA LYS A 102 -19.54 0.15 7.92
C LYS A 102 -18.80 -0.49 6.75
N GLU A 103 -19.55 -1.22 5.93
CA GLU A 103 -19.03 -1.78 4.70
C GLU A 103 -18.98 -0.71 3.60
N ILE A 104 -17.79 -0.47 3.07
CA ILE A 104 -17.55 0.45 1.96
C ILE A 104 -16.74 -0.31 0.91
N ASN A 105 -17.21 -0.37 -0.32
CA ASN A 105 -16.57 -1.06 -1.44
C ASN A 105 -16.22 -2.54 -1.19
N GLY A 106 -17.01 -3.25 -0.36
CA GLY A 106 -16.78 -4.66 -0.05
C GLY A 106 -15.82 -4.89 1.12
N SER A 107 -15.34 -3.85 1.80
CA SER A 107 -14.49 -3.93 2.98
C SER A 107 -15.21 -3.37 4.21
N LYS A 108 -15.21 -4.14 5.30
CA LYS A 108 -15.79 -3.74 6.59
C LYS A 108 -14.69 -3.18 7.50
N SER A 109 -14.06 -2.06 7.09
CA SER A 109 -12.88 -1.49 7.74
C SER A 109 -13.05 -0.05 8.22
N TRP A 110 -14.25 0.54 8.08
CA TRP A 110 -14.51 1.94 8.34
C TRP A 110 -15.44 2.15 9.53
N ILE A 111 -15.06 3.02 10.47
CA ILE A 111 -15.90 3.47 11.56
C ILE A 111 -16.46 4.84 11.20
N PRO A 112 -17.78 5.01 11.07
CA PRO A 112 -18.39 6.32 10.83
C PRO A 112 -18.23 7.20 12.07
N ILE A 113 -17.70 8.42 11.87
CA ILE A 113 -17.60 9.47 12.89
C ILE A 113 -18.61 10.57 12.58
N ALA A 114 -18.92 11.41 13.58
CA ALA A 114 -19.79 12.56 13.41
C ALA A 114 -19.30 13.48 12.26
N GLY A 115 -20.24 14.11 11.53
CA GLY A 115 -19.92 15.01 10.42
C GLY A 115 -19.69 14.33 9.08
N GLY A 116 -20.01 13.03 8.94
CA GLY A 116 -19.86 12.30 7.67
C GLY A 116 -18.44 11.86 7.34
N PHE A 117 -17.55 11.88 8.34
CA PHE A 117 -16.20 11.35 8.24
C PHE A 117 -16.17 9.87 8.61
N ASN A 118 -15.33 9.11 7.92
CA ASN A 118 -15.08 7.72 8.22
C ASN A 118 -13.62 7.56 8.67
N LEU A 119 -13.41 6.94 9.82
CA LEU A 119 -12.09 6.56 10.32
C LEU A 119 -11.78 5.15 9.88
N GLN A 120 -10.58 4.94 9.34
CA GLN A 120 -10.06 3.60 9.08
C GLN A 120 -9.02 3.23 10.13
N PRO A 121 -9.36 2.42 11.16
CA PRO A 121 -8.44 2.10 12.24
C PRO A 121 -7.16 1.42 11.80
N ALA A 122 -7.18 0.67 10.70
CA ALA A 122 -6.00 0.03 10.15
C ALA A 122 -4.90 1.04 9.73
N GLU A 123 -5.28 2.25 9.28
CA GLU A 123 -4.34 3.32 8.96
C GLU A 123 -3.59 3.83 10.21
N LEU A 124 -4.32 4.04 11.30
CA LEU A 124 -3.72 4.43 12.58
C LEU A 124 -2.88 3.30 13.18
N CYS A 125 -3.36 2.06 13.09
CA CYS A 125 -2.67 0.91 13.64
C CYS A 125 -1.29 0.70 12.99
N LYS A 126 -1.10 1.05 11.71
CA LYS A 126 0.23 1.02 11.07
C LYS A 126 1.24 1.91 11.80
N VAL A 127 0.83 3.14 12.12
CA VAL A 127 1.68 4.10 12.84
C VAL A 127 1.98 3.58 14.26
N PHE A 128 0.98 3.06 14.94
CA PHE A 128 1.13 2.50 16.29
C PHE A 128 2.02 1.25 16.30
N THR A 129 1.90 0.41 15.27
CA THR A 129 2.78 -0.76 15.08
C THR A 129 4.21 -0.33 14.84
N ALA A 130 4.45 0.68 13.99
CA ALA A 130 5.79 1.23 13.75
C ALA A 130 6.43 1.72 15.06
N LEU A 131 5.67 2.46 15.86
CA LEU A 131 6.14 3.01 17.13
C LEU A 131 6.45 1.92 18.16
N ALA A 132 5.56 0.93 18.29
CA ALA A 132 5.75 -0.18 19.22
C ALA A 132 6.93 -1.08 18.80
N LEU A 133 7.06 -1.35 17.49
CA LEU A 133 8.18 -2.11 16.94
C LEU A 133 9.51 -1.37 17.14
N ALA A 134 9.55 -0.07 16.86
CA ALA A 134 10.74 0.75 17.09
C ALA A 134 11.17 0.74 18.57
N LYS A 135 10.19 0.88 19.49
CA LYS A 135 10.44 0.75 20.93
C LYS A 135 10.99 -0.65 21.29
N PHE A 136 10.44 -1.71 20.70
CA PHE A 136 10.90 -3.08 20.96
C PHE A 136 12.34 -3.27 20.48
N ILE A 137 12.63 -2.85 19.25
CA ILE A 137 13.96 -2.96 18.63
C ILE A 137 15.01 -2.15 19.39
N SER A 138 14.66 -0.97 19.89
CA SER A 138 15.58 -0.08 20.61
C SER A 138 15.94 -0.53 22.01
N ARG A 139 15.36 -1.62 22.53
CA ARG A 139 15.69 -2.14 23.86
C ARG A 139 17.05 -2.82 23.84
N PRO A 140 17.94 -2.57 24.83
CA PRO A 140 19.24 -3.23 24.91
C PRO A 140 19.15 -4.76 25.04
N GLU A 141 18.03 -5.27 25.58
CA GLU A 141 17.79 -6.70 25.78
C GLU A 141 17.33 -7.40 24.50
N THR A 142 16.94 -6.65 23.48
CA THR A 142 16.46 -7.21 22.21
C THR A 142 17.64 -7.62 21.34
N ASP A 143 17.85 -8.91 21.23
CA ASP A 143 18.91 -9.50 20.43
C ASP A 143 18.30 -10.31 19.29
N PHE A 144 18.49 -9.84 18.05
CA PHE A 144 18.00 -10.52 16.86
C PHE A 144 18.81 -11.77 16.48
N SER A 145 19.84 -12.17 17.25
CA SER A 145 20.40 -13.52 17.15
C SER A 145 19.47 -14.57 17.77
N LYS A 146 18.55 -14.16 18.66
CA LYS A 146 17.62 -15.04 19.36
C LYS A 146 16.31 -15.17 18.61
N ILE A 147 15.85 -16.41 18.42
CA ILE A 147 14.56 -16.72 17.78
C ILE A 147 13.36 -16.07 18.49
N GLN A 148 13.45 -15.88 19.79
CA GLN A 148 12.40 -15.24 20.59
C GLN A 148 12.16 -13.79 20.14
N SER A 149 13.21 -13.01 19.87
CA SER A 149 13.08 -11.64 19.39
C SER A 149 12.43 -11.58 18.00
N HIS A 150 12.79 -12.52 17.12
CA HIS A 150 12.14 -12.66 15.81
C HIS A 150 10.65 -12.97 15.93
N LEU A 151 10.29 -13.90 16.84
CA LEU A 151 8.88 -14.29 17.03
C LEU A 151 8.06 -13.13 17.60
N ILE A 152 8.56 -12.41 18.60
CA ILE A 152 7.84 -11.28 19.19
C ILE A 152 7.62 -10.19 18.14
N ALA A 153 8.68 -9.76 17.43
CA ALA A 153 8.56 -8.75 16.37
C ALA A 153 7.67 -9.23 15.22
N GLY A 154 7.79 -10.51 14.85
CA GLY A 154 6.93 -11.14 13.84
C GLY A 154 5.45 -11.12 14.23
N VAL A 155 5.11 -11.44 15.48
CA VAL A 155 3.73 -11.38 15.98
C VAL A 155 3.21 -9.94 16.00
N MET A 156 4.03 -8.96 16.40
CA MET A 156 3.64 -7.54 16.38
C MET A 156 3.28 -7.06 14.97
N ILE A 157 3.92 -7.58 13.94
CA ILE A 157 3.63 -7.25 12.54
C ILE A 157 2.46 -8.08 12.01
N ALA A 158 2.43 -9.37 12.32
CA ALA A 158 1.45 -10.31 11.79
C ALA A 158 0.03 -10.06 12.32
N LEU A 159 -0.12 -9.69 13.59
CA LEU A 159 -1.45 -9.47 14.19
C LEU A 159 -2.28 -8.42 13.43
N PRO A 160 -1.81 -7.18 13.23
CA PRO A 160 -2.59 -6.19 12.48
C PRO A 160 -2.71 -6.55 11.00
N ALA A 161 -1.71 -7.25 10.40
CA ALA A 161 -1.80 -7.72 9.03
C ALA A 161 -2.92 -8.76 8.85
N ILE A 162 -3.03 -9.75 9.76
CA ILE A 162 -4.09 -10.76 9.74
C ILE A 162 -5.46 -10.12 9.94
N LEU A 163 -5.58 -9.14 10.86
CA LEU A 163 -6.83 -8.41 11.06
C LEU A 163 -7.22 -7.62 9.79
N SER A 164 -6.26 -7.02 9.09
CA SER A 164 -6.51 -6.32 7.82
C SER A 164 -7.00 -7.29 6.73
N ILE A 165 -6.43 -8.50 6.65
CA ILE A 165 -6.90 -9.55 5.73
C ILE A 165 -8.35 -9.93 6.08
N GLY A 166 -8.66 -10.11 7.37
CA GLY A 166 -10.02 -10.41 7.84
C GLY A 166 -11.03 -9.30 7.54
N GLN A 167 -10.57 -8.05 7.39
CA GLN A 167 -11.39 -6.92 6.94
C GLN A 167 -11.49 -6.79 5.41
N HIS A 168 -10.98 -7.75 4.65
CA HIS A 168 -10.85 -7.73 3.17
C HIS A 168 -9.94 -6.62 2.62
N GLU A 169 -8.98 -6.15 3.43
CA GLU A 169 -8.04 -5.08 3.08
C GLU A 169 -6.62 -5.64 2.83
N LEU A 170 -6.45 -6.39 1.75
CA LEU A 170 -5.16 -7.00 1.39
C LEU A 170 -4.05 -5.97 1.16
N GLY A 171 -4.39 -4.83 0.56
CA GLY A 171 -3.42 -3.76 0.30
C GLY A 171 -2.79 -3.24 1.59
N LEU A 172 -3.59 -3.04 2.64
CA LEU A 172 -3.10 -2.63 3.95
C LEU A 172 -2.26 -3.73 4.62
N ALA A 173 -2.67 -5.00 4.50
CA ALA A 173 -1.91 -6.11 5.03
C ALA A 173 -0.50 -6.20 4.41
N LEU A 174 -0.38 -5.96 3.10
CA LEU A 174 0.92 -5.93 2.42
C LEU A 174 1.85 -4.82 2.93
N VAL A 175 1.30 -3.67 3.35
CA VAL A 175 2.12 -2.58 3.90
C VAL A 175 2.87 -3.00 5.16
N TYR A 176 2.28 -3.87 6.00
CA TYR A 176 2.97 -4.38 7.19
C TYR A 176 4.22 -5.19 6.86
N SER A 177 4.32 -5.79 5.66
CA SER A 177 5.53 -6.50 5.24
C SER A 177 6.75 -5.58 5.13
N ALA A 178 6.56 -4.27 4.96
CA ALA A 178 7.65 -3.30 4.93
C ALA A 178 8.44 -3.24 6.25
N PHE A 179 7.83 -3.57 7.38
CA PHE A 179 8.53 -3.62 8.66
C PHE A 179 9.62 -4.71 8.72
N ILE A 180 9.54 -5.74 7.87
CA ILE A 180 10.57 -6.78 7.78
C ILE A 180 11.90 -6.18 7.29
N PHE A 181 11.86 -5.16 6.43
CA PHE A 181 13.08 -4.45 6.00
C PHE A 181 13.74 -3.69 7.17
N ALA A 182 12.93 -3.08 8.04
CA ALA A 182 13.46 -2.45 9.25
C ALA A 182 14.09 -3.48 10.20
N MET A 183 13.43 -4.63 10.40
CA MET A 183 14.00 -5.73 11.19
C MET A 183 15.29 -6.28 10.58
N TYR A 184 15.36 -6.38 9.24
CA TYR A 184 16.56 -6.83 8.55
C TYR A 184 17.75 -5.88 8.80
N ARG A 185 17.51 -4.59 8.77
CA ARG A 185 18.53 -3.58 9.10
C ARG A 185 19.07 -3.76 10.52
N GLU A 186 18.23 -4.18 11.46
CA GLU A 186 18.56 -4.38 12.86
C GLU A 186 19.06 -5.79 13.21
N GLY A 187 19.34 -6.62 12.18
CA GLY A 187 20.01 -7.91 12.36
C GLY A 187 19.16 -9.16 12.12
N LEU A 188 17.95 -9.01 11.55
CA LEU A 188 17.18 -10.18 11.11
C LEU A 188 17.96 -10.95 10.05
N PRO A 189 18.06 -12.28 10.12
CA PRO A 189 18.80 -13.07 9.14
C PRO A 189 18.31 -12.82 7.70
N PRO A 190 19.23 -12.61 6.73
CA PRO A 190 18.86 -12.32 5.33
C PRO A 190 18.04 -13.43 4.67
N ILE A 191 18.12 -14.65 5.19
CA ILE A 191 17.38 -15.79 4.68
C ILE A 191 15.86 -15.55 4.69
N ILE A 192 15.33 -14.84 5.68
CA ILE A 192 13.90 -14.52 5.80
C ILE A 192 13.49 -13.59 4.66
N LEU A 193 14.29 -12.57 4.35
CA LEU A 193 14.06 -11.67 3.23
C LEU A 193 14.13 -12.40 1.87
N ILE A 194 15.13 -13.27 1.71
CA ILE A 194 15.30 -14.07 0.49
C ILE A 194 14.08 -14.98 0.28
N ILE A 195 13.59 -15.64 1.33
CA ILE A 195 12.39 -16.49 1.26
C ILE A 195 11.17 -15.66 0.86
N LEU A 196 10.96 -14.49 1.49
CA LEU A 196 9.82 -13.62 1.20
C LEU A 196 9.85 -13.13 -0.26
N LEU A 197 11.02 -12.65 -0.73
CA LEU A 197 11.19 -12.21 -2.11
C LEU A 197 11.00 -13.35 -3.10
N SER A 198 11.59 -14.52 -2.83
CA SER A 198 11.43 -15.70 -3.68
C SER A 198 9.97 -16.13 -3.80
N PHE A 199 9.23 -16.09 -2.69
CA PHE A 199 7.81 -16.41 -2.67
C PHE A 199 6.98 -15.40 -3.46
N SER A 200 7.28 -14.10 -3.33
CA SER A 200 6.63 -13.03 -4.09
C SER A 200 6.88 -13.18 -5.60
N ILE A 201 8.13 -13.45 -5.99
CA ILE A 201 8.49 -13.70 -7.40
C ILE A 201 7.77 -14.94 -7.92
N LEU A 202 7.67 -16.00 -7.11
CA LEU A 202 7.00 -17.25 -7.50
C LEU A 202 5.49 -17.01 -7.72
N ILE A 203 4.83 -16.23 -6.88
CA ILE A 203 3.42 -15.85 -7.07
C ILE A 203 3.25 -15.09 -8.39
N ILE A 204 4.05 -14.06 -8.62
CA ILE A 204 3.99 -13.26 -9.86
C ILE A 204 4.26 -14.14 -11.08
N ALA A 205 5.26 -15.01 -11.03
CA ALA A 205 5.56 -15.92 -12.12
C ALA A 205 4.40 -16.91 -12.40
N THR A 206 3.69 -17.36 -11.36
CA THR A 206 2.51 -18.24 -11.51
C THR A 206 1.35 -17.52 -12.20
N LEU A 207 1.23 -16.20 -12.04
CA LEU A 207 0.21 -15.40 -12.72
C LEU A 207 0.58 -15.10 -14.17
N LEU A 208 1.87 -14.89 -14.45
CA LEU A 208 2.38 -14.58 -15.80
C LEU A 208 2.41 -15.81 -16.71
N LEU A 209 2.84 -16.95 -16.20
CA LEU A 209 3.05 -18.17 -16.94
C LEU A 209 1.96 -19.19 -16.65
N GLU A 210 1.75 -20.13 -17.55
CA GLU A 210 0.92 -21.30 -17.25
C GLU A 210 1.57 -22.15 -16.16
N SER A 211 0.77 -22.62 -15.21
CA SER A 211 1.25 -23.40 -14.07
C SER A 211 2.04 -24.64 -14.44
N THR A 212 1.70 -25.28 -15.58
CA THR A 212 2.43 -26.43 -16.14
C THR A 212 3.81 -26.04 -16.66
N LEU A 213 3.90 -24.95 -17.43
CA LEU A 213 5.17 -24.46 -17.98
C LEU A 213 6.12 -24.04 -16.84
N LEU A 214 5.59 -23.32 -15.83
CA LEU A 214 6.38 -22.89 -14.69
C LEU A 214 6.88 -24.08 -13.87
N ALA A 215 6.05 -25.11 -13.65
CA ALA A 215 6.47 -26.35 -12.98
C ALA A 215 7.58 -27.08 -13.72
N ILE A 216 7.54 -27.12 -15.06
CA ILE A 216 8.62 -27.70 -15.90
C ILE A 216 9.90 -26.87 -15.73
N ILE A 217 9.83 -25.54 -15.83
CA ILE A 217 11.00 -24.66 -15.66
C ILE A 217 11.65 -24.88 -14.29
N LEU A 218 10.86 -24.89 -13.21
CA LEU A 218 11.35 -25.12 -11.85
C LEU A 218 11.98 -26.51 -11.71
N SER A 219 11.41 -27.52 -12.34
CA SER A 219 11.96 -28.89 -12.32
C SER A 219 13.29 -28.98 -13.07
N VAL A 220 13.41 -28.33 -14.22
CA VAL A 220 14.66 -28.23 -14.97
C VAL A 220 15.75 -27.53 -14.18
N ILE A 221 15.42 -26.38 -13.55
CA ILE A 221 16.37 -25.66 -12.69
C ILE A 221 16.82 -26.51 -11.51
N ALA A 222 15.89 -27.18 -10.83
CA ALA A 222 16.22 -28.09 -9.74
C ALA A 222 17.11 -29.25 -10.20
N GLY A 223 16.81 -29.83 -11.36
CA GLY A 223 17.61 -30.90 -11.98
C GLY A 223 19.04 -30.46 -12.29
N ILE A 224 19.20 -29.26 -12.89
CA ILE A 224 20.52 -28.68 -13.19
C ILE A 224 21.30 -28.46 -11.90
N LEU A 225 20.66 -27.88 -10.87
CA LEU A 225 21.29 -27.66 -9.57
C LEU A 225 21.70 -28.95 -8.91
N LEU A 226 20.88 -29.98 -8.95
CA LEU A 226 21.20 -31.31 -8.40
C LEU A 226 22.37 -31.97 -9.15
N LEU A 227 22.43 -31.86 -10.48
CA LEU A 227 23.55 -32.37 -11.28
C LEU A 227 24.85 -31.60 -11.00
N TYR A 228 24.79 -30.27 -10.89
CA TYR A 228 25.95 -29.43 -10.63
C TYR A 228 26.50 -29.67 -9.23
N LEU A 229 25.65 -29.65 -8.22
CA LEU A 229 26.02 -29.88 -6.83
C LEU A 229 26.36 -31.35 -6.55
N GLY A 230 25.68 -32.30 -7.21
CA GLY A 230 25.96 -33.72 -7.11
C GLY A 230 27.36 -34.09 -7.62
N LYS A 231 27.86 -33.41 -8.67
CA LYS A 231 29.24 -33.59 -9.18
C LYS A 231 30.29 -32.99 -8.23
N ARG A 232 30.00 -31.82 -7.62
CA ARG A 232 30.94 -31.09 -6.81
C ARG A 232 30.90 -31.47 -5.33
N PHE A 233 29.75 -31.97 -4.84
CA PHE A 233 29.49 -32.28 -3.44
C PHE A 233 28.95 -33.70 -3.22
N LYS A 234 29.55 -34.72 -3.83
CA LYS A 234 29.19 -36.14 -3.63
C LYS A 234 29.03 -36.57 -2.14
N ARG A 235 29.44 -35.70 -1.21
CA ARG A 235 29.46 -35.97 0.24
C ARG A 235 28.41 -35.21 1.05
N ASN A 236 27.68 -34.22 0.47
CA ASN A 236 26.75 -33.38 1.24
C ASN A 236 25.29 -33.74 0.94
N LYS A 237 24.82 -34.83 1.55
CA LYS A 237 23.42 -35.29 1.44
C LYS A 237 22.40 -34.23 1.91
N GLN A 238 22.81 -33.34 2.85
CA GLN A 238 21.95 -32.27 3.39
C GLN A 238 21.61 -31.22 2.32
N ALA A 239 22.58 -30.81 1.48
CA ALA A 239 22.33 -29.84 0.43
C ALA A 239 21.35 -30.37 -0.63
N ILE A 240 21.48 -31.67 -1.00
CA ILE A 240 20.55 -32.34 -1.92
C ILE A 240 19.14 -32.38 -1.33
N PHE A 241 19.03 -32.72 -0.05
CA PHE A 241 17.74 -32.75 0.67
C PHE A 241 17.05 -31.38 0.71
N VAL A 242 17.83 -30.33 0.99
CA VAL A 242 17.30 -28.93 1.00
C VAL A 242 16.80 -28.52 -0.38
N ILE A 243 17.52 -28.83 -1.47
CA ILE A 243 17.08 -28.50 -2.84
C ILE A 243 15.78 -29.23 -3.17
N VAL A 244 15.67 -30.50 -2.83
CA VAL A 244 14.45 -31.29 -3.07
C VAL A 244 13.26 -30.72 -2.29
N ILE A 245 13.46 -30.32 -1.05
CA ILE A 245 12.41 -29.68 -0.25
C ILE A 245 11.98 -28.35 -0.86
N ILE A 246 12.90 -27.47 -1.23
CA ILE A 246 12.59 -26.19 -1.86
C ILE A 246 11.84 -26.41 -3.17
N TRP A 247 12.28 -27.36 -3.98
CA TRP A 247 11.60 -27.73 -5.22
C TRP A 247 10.17 -28.25 -4.98
N MET A 248 9.96 -29.14 -4.02
CA MET A 248 8.63 -29.65 -3.67
C MET A 248 7.71 -28.52 -3.17
N ILE A 249 8.21 -27.65 -2.30
CA ILE A 249 7.44 -26.50 -1.80
C ILE A 249 7.08 -25.58 -2.95
N SER A 250 8.02 -25.27 -3.84
CA SER A 250 7.78 -24.38 -4.98
C SER A 250 6.74 -24.96 -5.95
N ILE A 251 6.81 -26.24 -6.28
CA ILE A 251 5.80 -26.90 -7.13
C ILE A 251 4.44 -26.97 -6.45
N SER A 252 4.41 -27.29 -5.15
CA SER A 252 3.18 -27.32 -4.38
C SER A 252 2.51 -25.95 -4.34
N THR A 253 3.31 -24.88 -4.19
CA THR A 253 2.83 -23.51 -4.24
C THR A 253 2.23 -23.16 -5.58
N VAL A 254 2.93 -23.46 -6.69
CA VAL A 254 2.48 -23.14 -8.05
C VAL A 254 1.23 -23.93 -8.44
N ARG A 255 1.17 -25.23 -8.08
CA ARG A 255 0.13 -26.13 -8.56
C ARG A 255 -1.12 -26.14 -7.69
N PHE A 256 -0.97 -25.93 -6.37
CA PHE A 256 -2.06 -26.05 -5.42
C PHE A 256 -2.32 -24.74 -4.65
N ALA A 257 -1.31 -24.18 -4.01
CA ALA A 257 -1.53 -23.06 -3.09
C ALA A 257 -2.01 -21.79 -3.82
N VAL A 258 -1.34 -21.35 -4.87
CA VAL A 258 -1.71 -20.14 -5.61
C VAL A 258 -3.09 -20.32 -6.27
N PRO A 259 -3.40 -21.37 -7.05
CA PRO A 259 -4.74 -21.54 -7.61
C PRO A 259 -5.83 -21.64 -6.54
N TYR A 260 -5.58 -22.30 -5.41
CA TYR A 260 -6.54 -22.39 -4.33
C TYR A 260 -6.84 -21.02 -3.71
N ILE A 261 -5.80 -20.21 -3.43
CA ILE A 261 -5.95 -18.86 -2.87
C ILE A 261 -6.74 -17.97 -3.83
N PHE A 262 -6.41 -17.99 -5.12
CA PHE A 262 -7.06 -17.15 -6.12
C PHE A 262 -8.51 -17.56 -6.44
N ASN A 263 -8.86 -18.82 -6.29
CA ASN A 263 -10.20 -19.31 -6.60
C ASN A 263 -11.14 -19.34 -5.38
N ASN A 264 -10.60 -19.49 -4.15
CA ASN A 264 -11.42 -19.77 -2.98
C ASN A 264 -11.24 -18.76 -1.83
N VAL A 265 -10.12 -18.03 -1.78
CA VAL A 265 -9.80 -17.13 -0.66
C VAL A 265 -9.95 -15.67 -1.06
N LEU A 266 -9.50 -15.32 -2.27
CA LEU A 266 -9.58 -13.95 -2.77
C LEU A 266 -10.98 -13.65 -3.33
N GLU A 267 -11.46 -12.46 -3.02
CA GLU A 267 -12.66 -11.90 -3.64
C GLU A 267 -12.41 -11.67 -5.15
N CYS A 268 -13.45 -11.81 -5.95
CA CYS A 268 -13.35 -11.62 -7.39
C CYS A 268 -12.70 -10.29 -7.79
N TYR A 269 -13.05 -9.19 -7.12
CA TYR A 269 -12.47 -7.88 -7.42
C TYR A 269 -10.96 -7.80 -7.11
N GLN A 270 -10.50 -8.51 -6.08
CA GLN A 270 -9.07 -8.57 -5.72
C GLN A 270 -8.29 -9.35 -6.77
N THR A 271 -8.83 -10.50 -7.16
CA THR A 271 -8.25 -11.34 -8.22
C THR A 271 -8.14 -10.58 -9.53
N THR A 272 -9.23 -9.91 -9.96
CA THR A 272 -9.25 -9.11 -11.19
C THR A 272 -8.21 -8.00 -11.18
N ARG A 273 -8.05 -7.29 -10.03
CA ARG A 273 -6.99 -6.25 -9.88
C ARG A 273 -5.60 -6.80 -10.05
N ILE A 274 -5.30 -7.96 -9.45
CA ILE A 274 -3.98 -8.57 -9.56
C ILE A 274 -3.71 -9.03 -11.00
N TYR A 275 -4.68 -9.66 -11.66
CA TYR A 275 -4.54 -10.09 -13.06
C TYR A 275 -4.43 -8.90 -14.02
N SER A 276 -5.14 -7.81 -13.79
CA SER A 276 -5.04 -6.60 -14.62
C SER A 276 -3.66 -5.92 -14.52
N MET A 277 -3.00 -5.98 -13.35
CA MET A 277 -1.62 -5.50 -13.20
C MET A 277 -0.63 -6.27 -14.08
N VAL A 278 -0.93 -7.54 -14.35
CA VAL A 278 -0.14 -8.45 -15.19
C VAL A 278 -0.59 -8.41 -16.66
N GLY A 279 -1.61 -7.59 -16.98
CA GLY A 279 -2.15 -7.46 -18.33
C GLY A 279 -2.98 -8.65 -18.80
N LYS A 280 -3.49 -9.47 -17.88
CA LYS A 280 -4.40 -10.59 -18.15
C LYS A 280 -5.81 -10.27 -17.70
N GLU A 281 -6.79 -10.70 -18.45
CA GLU A 281 -8.20 -10.69 -18.04
C GLU A 281 -8.49 -11.94 -17.21
N TYR A 282 -9.17 -11.77 -16.09
CA TYR A 282 -9.65 -12.85 -15.24
C TYR A 282 -11.17 -12.89 -15.26
N ASP A 283 -11.73 -13.96 -15.78
CA ASP A 283 -13.17 -14.19 -15.75
C ASP A 283 -13.53 -14.86 -14.41
N CYS A 284 -14.20 -14.12 -13.55
CA CYS A 284 -14.62 -14.60 -12.23
C CYS A 284 -15.70 -15.69 -12.27
N GLY A 285 -16.02 -16.25 -13.42
CA GLY A 285 -17.05 -17.30 -13.53
C GLY A 285 -18.44 -16.85 -13.03
N LEU A 286 -18.65 -15.54 -12.87
CA LEU A 286 -19.96 -15.00 -12.57
C LEU A 286 -20.86 -15.40 -13.72
N ASN A 287 -21.66 -16.45 -13.48
CA ASN A 287 -22.68 -16.93 -14.40
C ASN A 287 -23.30 -15.73 -15.11
N LYS A 288 -23.30 -15.74 -16.45
CA LYS A 288 -24.03 -14.73 -17.28
C LYS A 288 -25.45 -14.51 -16.78
N LYS A 289 -26.04 -15.49 -16.10
CA LYS A 289 -27.34 -15.41 -15.40
C LYS A 289 -27.33 -14.47 -14.18
N ALA A 290 -26.25 -14.44 -13.37
CA ALA A 290 -26.15 -13.53 -12.24
C ALA A 290 -25.85 -12.09 -12.69
N ALA A 291 -25.09 -11.89 -13.76
CA ALA A 291 -24.89 -10.59 -14.38
C ALA A 291 -26.20 -10.04 -14.98
N ALA A 292 -27.00 -10.89 -15.62
CA ALA A 292 -28.32 -10.52 -16.15
C ALA A 292 -29.30 -10.12 -15.04
N SER A 293 -29.34 -10.85 -13.92
CA SER A 293 -30.21 -10.52 -12.77
C SER A 293 -29.79 -9.24 -12.05
N LEU A 294 -28.51 -8.88 -12.08
CA LEU A 294 -28.01 -7.60 -11.53
C LEU A 294 -28.36 -6.42 -12.43
N ILE A 295 -28.43 -6.62 -13.76
CA ILE A 295 -28.90 -5.62 -14.73
C ILE A 295 -30.39 -5.39 -14.55
N GLU A 296 -31.20 -6.44 -14.35
CA GLU A 296 -32.64 -6.34 -14.08
C GLU A 296 -32.95 -5.64 -12.75
N SER A 297 -32.09 -5.77 -11.74
CA SER A 297 -32.28 -5.13 -10.42
C SER A 297 -31.88 -3.65 -10.37
N GLY A 298 -31.52 -3.01 -11.49
CA GLY A 298 -31.18 -1.58 -11.57
C GLY A 298 -29.88 -1.20 -10.83
N LYS A 299 -29.14 -2.17 -10.30
CA LYS A 299 -27.81 -1.92 -9.74
C LYS A 299 -26.84 -1.69 -10.89
N LYS A 300 -26.30 -0.47 -10.99
CA LYS A 300 -25.28 -0.08 -11.97
C LYS A 300 -24.23 -1.19 -12.05
N SER A 301 -24.14 -1.81 -13.22
CA SER A 301 -23.07 -2.76 -13.55
C SER A 301 -21.74 -2.11 -13.18
N ARG A 302 -20.99 -2.69 -12.26
CA ARG A 302 -19.60 -2.25 -11.95
C ARG A 302 -18.84 -2.40 -13.26
N LYS A 303 -18.37 -1.26 -13.81
CA LYS A 303 -17.46 -1.30 -14.96
C LYS A 303 -16.24 -2.15 -14.58
N PRO A 304 -15.70 -2.98 -15.48
CA PRO A 304 -14.51 -3.78 -15.19
C PRO A 304 -13.40 -2.89 -14.62
N ASP A 305 -12.66 -3.37 -13.62
CA ASP A 305 -11.54 -2.61 -13.00
C ASP A 305 -10.50 -2.17 -14.05
N ASP A 306 -10.39 -2.94 -15.14
CA ASP A 306 -9.56 -2.63 -16.31
C ASP A 306 -10.01 -1.33 -17.04
N TYR A 307 -11.29 -0.98 -16.96
CA TYR A 307 -11.83 0.26 -17.55
C TYR A 307 -11.17 1.51 -16.94
N ASN A 308 -10.98 1.54 -15.62
CA ASN A 308 -10.42 2.70 -14.93
C ASN A 308 -8.96 2.92 -15.34
N VAL A 309 -8.17 1.85 -15.39
CA VAL A 309 -6.76 1.88 -15.82
C VAL A 309 -6.66 2.28 -17.28
N LYS A 310 -7.51 1.75 -18.16
CA LYS A 310 -7.52 2.06 -19.58
C LYS A 310 -7.89 3.52 -19.83
N GLN A 311 -8.93 4.02 -19.18
CA GLN A 311 -9.33 5.43 -19.27
C GLN A 311 -8.25 6.37 -18.70
N SER A 312 -7.61 5.98 -17.59
CA SER A 312 -6.49 6.74 -17.02
C SER A 312 -5.33 6.85 -18.00
N LYS A 313 -4.93 5.75 -18.67
CA LYS A 313 -3.88 5.76 -19.69
C LYS A 313 -4.24 6.66 -20.89
N ILE A 314 -5.50 6.62 -21.34
CA ILE A 314 -6.00 7.48 -22.43
C ILE A 314 -5.91 8.96 -22.01
N ALA A 315 -6.35 9.29 -20.80
CA ALA A 315 -6.33 10.66 -20.31
C ALA A 315 -4.90 11.19 -20.17
N ILE A 316 -3.98 10.44 -19.57
CA ILE A 316 -2.56 10.82 -19.46
C ILE A 316 -1.93 10.99 -20.84
N GLY A 317 -2.17 10.03 -21.76
CA GLY A 317 -1.68 10.09 -23.12
C GLY A 317 -2.21 11.29 -23.92
N SER A 318 -3.45 11.70 -23.62
CA SER A 318 -4.07 12.88 -24.27
C SER A 318 -3.42 14.21 -23.88
N GLY A 319 -2.69 14.25 -22.74
CA GLY A 319 -1.92 15.41 -22.31
C GLY A 319 -0.68 15.68 -23.16
N GLY A 320 -0.12 14.67 -23.87
CA GLY A 320 1.07 14.83 -24.67
C GLY A 320 2.29 15.30 -23.87
N PHE A 321 3.17 16.07 -24.49
CA PHE A 321 4.42 16.50 -23.84
C PHE A 321 4.20 17.67 -22.85
N TRP A 322 3.43 18.69 -23.24
CA TRP A 322 3.22 19.93 -22.44
C TRP A 322 1.92 19.98 -21.67
N GLY A 323 1.02 19.03 -21.88
CA GLY A 323 -0.31 19.03 -21.30
C GLY A 323 -1.31 19.86 -22.08
N ARG A 324 -2.60 19.67 -21.75
CA ARG A 324 -3.71 20.45 -22.32
C ARG A 324 -3.91 21.80 -21.64
N GLY A 325 -3.27 22.01 -20.50
CA GLY A 325 -3.41 23.19 -19.66
C GLY A 325 -4.38 23.04 -18.49
N PHE A 326 -4.20 23.90 -17.50
CA PHE A 326 -4.98 23.95 -16.28
C PHE A 326 -6.48 24.13 -16.62
N LEU A 327 -7.35 23.30 -16.06
CA LEU A 327 -8.81 23.26 -16.28
C LEU A 327 -9.24 23.00 -17.74
N LYS A 328 -8.35 22.61 -18.64
CA LYS A 328 -8.68 22.34 -20.06
C LYS A 328 -8.72 20.84 -20.40
N GLY A 329 -8.53 19.96 -19.44
CA GLY A 329 -8.58 18.50 -19.61
C GLY A 329 -9.97 18.04 -20.05
N THR A 330 -10.08 17.36 -21.18
CA THR A 330 -11.36 16.87 -21.72
C THR A 330 -11.82 15.59 -21.03
N GLN A 331 -10.88 14.70 -20.71
CA GLN A 331 -11.16 13.44 -20.03
C GLN A 331 -11.52 13.67 -18.56
N THR A 332 -10.77 14.55 -17.89
CA THR A 332 -11.01 14.93 -16.50
C THR A 332 -12.34 15.63 -16.34
N ARG A 333 -12.67 16.63 -17.18
CA ARG A 333 -13.96 17.35 -17.13
C ARG A 333 -15.14 16.47 -17.53
N GLY A 334 -14.95 15.56 -18.47
CA GLY A 334 -15.98 14.60 -18.91
C GLY A 334 -16.25 13.49 -17.90
N LYS A 335 -15.49 13.42 -16.79
CA LYS A 335 -15.57 12.38 -15.76
C LYS A 335 -15.53 10.95 -16.33
N TYR A 336 -14.71 10.78 -17.40
CA TYR A 336 -14.58 9.48 -18.05
C TYR A 336 -13.79 8.47 -17.20
N VAL A 337 -12.89 8.96 -16.34
CA VAL A 337 -12.12 8.13 -15.40
C VAL A 337 -12.89 8.07 -14.08
N PRO A 338 -13.43 6.91 -13.68
CA PRO A 338 -13.99 6.74 -12.35
C PRO A 338 -12.91 6.94 -11.26
N GLU A 339 -13.33 7.39 -10.07
CA GLU A 339 -12.45 7.62 -8.90
C GLU A 339 -11.24 8.54 -9.24
N GLN A 340 -11.41 9.47 -10.18
CA GLN A 340 -10.34 10.38 -10.62
C GLN A 340 -9.95 11.42 -9.55
N ASN A 341 -10.77 11.63 -8.52
CA ASN A 341 -10.47 12.53 -7.39
C ASN A 341 -9.81 11.81 -6.19
N THR A 342 -9.65 10.50 -6.28
CA THR A 342 -9.03 9.65 -5.25
C THR A 342 -7.90 8.80 -5.85
N ASP A 343 -8.19 7.57 -6.24
CA ASP A 343 -7.22 6.57 -6.68
C ASP A 343 -6.50 6.93 -7.98
N PHE A 344 -7.17 7.67 -8.87
CA PHE A 344 -6.66 8.06 -10.18
C PHE A 344 -6.35 9.56 -10.30
N ILE A 345 -6.05 10.23 -9.17
CA ILE A 345 -5.76 11.68 -9.18
C ILE A 345 -4.59 12.07 -10.07
N PHE A 346 -3.58 11.20 -10.20
CA PHE A 346 -2.42 11.41 -11.06
C PHE A 346 -2.80 11.60 -12.54
N THR A 347 -3.94 11.05 -12.95
CA THR A 347 -4.50 11.22 -14.30
C THR A 347 -4.76 12.68 -14.64
N SER A 348 -5.30 13.45 -13.67
CA SER A 348 -5.58 14.87 -13.87
C SER A 348 -4.30 15.70 -14.03
N ILE A 349 -3.24 15.35 -13.33
CA ILE A 349 -1.90 15.96 -13.48
C ILE A 349 -1.35 15.64 -14.87
N GLY A 350 -1.46 14.38 -15.31
CA GLY A 350 -0.97 13.93 -16.61
C GLY A 350 -1.70 14.59 -17.79
N GLU A 351 -3.02 14.73 -17.71
CA GLU A 351 -3.80 15.42 -18.75
C GLU A 351 -3.51 16.92 -18.78
N ALA A 352 -3.45 17.57 -17.60
CA ALA A 352 -3.31 19.01 -17.51
C ALA A 352 -1.88 19.50 -17.85
N PHE A 353 -0.85 18.79 -17.38
CA PHE A 353 0.55 19.23 -17.45
C PHE A 353 1.44 18.33 -18.32
N GLY A 354 0.88 17.26 -18.90
CA GLY A 354 1.55 16.34 -19.80
C GLY A 354 2.74 15.59 -19.20
N PHE A 355 3.67 15.19 -20.06
CA PHE A 355 4.87 14.47 -19.64
C PHE A 355 5.75 15.30 -18.69
N VAL A 356 5.93 16.59 -18.97
CA VAL A 356 6.77 17.47 -18.12
C VAL A 356 6.21 17.58 -16.72
N GLY A 357 4.89 17.78 -16.56
CA GLY A 357 4.25 17.87 -15.25
C GLY A 357 4.31 16.55 -14.47
N THR A 358 4.06 15.43 -15.14
CA THR A 358 4.14 14.10 -14.50
C THR A 358 5.57 13.77 -14.09
N PHE A 359 6.56 14.04 -14.94
CA PHE A 359 7.96 13.81 -14.62
C PHE A 359 8.43 14.65 -13.43
N THR A 360 8.05 15.94 -13.42
CA THR A 360 8.38 16.84 -12.30
C THR A 360 7.76 16.38 -11.00
N PHE A 361 6.47 16.00 -11.02
CA PHE A 361 5.78 15.50 -9.82
C PHE A 361 6.40 14.20 -9.29
N LEU A 362 6.68 13.24 -10.17
CA LEU A 362 7.34 11.98 -9.79
C LEU A 362 8.78 12.24 -9.30
N GLY A 363 9.48 13.19 -9.89
CA GLY A 363 10.81 13.61 -9.44
C GLY A 363 10.79 14.20 -8.03
N LEU A 364 9.82 15.07 -7.72
CA LEU A 364 9.62 15.61 -6.38
C LEU A 364 9.29 14.51 -5.36
N PHE A 365 8.41 13.58 -5.74
CA PHE A 365 8.05 12.45 -4.89
C PHE A 365 9.25 11.53 -4.62
N LEU A 366 10.03 11.22 -5.64
CA LEU A 366 11.26 10.43 -5.51
C LEU A 366 12.28 11.12 -4.62
N PHE A 367 12.49 12.43 -4.81
CA PHE A 367 13.40 13.22 -3.98
C PHE A 367 12.95 13.24 -2.51
N PHE A 368 11.65 13.35 -2.26
CA PHE A 368 11.07 13.27 -0.91
C PHE A 368 11.37 11.91 -0.27
N LEU A 369 11.14 10.80 -0.99
CA LEU A 369 11.45 9.45 -0.49
C LEU A 369 12.94 9.27 -0.19
N PHE A 370 13.81 9.69 -1.09
CA PHE A 370 15.27 9.65 -0.86
C PHE A 370 15.68 10.45 0.38
N ARG A 371 15.06 11.61 0.58
CA ARG A 371 15.35 12.42 1.76
C ARG A 371 14.93 11.73 3.05
N LEU A 372 13.75 11.10 3.07
CA LEU A 372 13.28 10.31 4.21
C LEU A 372 14.22 9.13 4.51
N ILE A 373 14.62 8.36 3.49
CA ILE A 373 15.55 7.23 3.66
C ILE A 373 16.90 7.70 4.20
N ARG A 374 17.36 8.89 3.79
CA ARG A 374 18.64 9.43 4.26
C ARG A 374 18.61 9.88 5.72
N ILE A 375 17.43 10.25 6.23
CA ILE A 375 17.23 10.64 7.64
C ILE A 375 17.08 9.40 8.53
N ALA A 376 16.43 8.35 8.01
CA ALA A 376 16.24 7.07 8.70
C ALA A 376 17.57 6.29 8.81
#